data_26774f2799cb36309f00fe04477b7657
#
_entry.id   26774f2799cb36309f00fe04477b7657
#
_cell.length_a   1.000
_cell.length_b   1.000
_cell.length_c   1.000
_cell.angle_alpha   90.00
_cell.angle_beta   90.00
_cell.angle_gamma   90.00
#
_symmetry.space_group_name_H-M   'P 1'
#
loop_
_entity.id
_entity.type
_entity.pdbx_description
1 polymer ?
#
loop_
_entity_poly.entity_id
_entity_poly.type
_entity_poly.pdbx_seq_one_letter_code
_entity_poly.pdbx_strand_id
1 'polypeptide(L)' 'MESHLVRIINRVESMASDGGSLKRNFERDGVVVAEVAYSYDEENGSVFTLRDVAARETFTFDSIDLIAMEIYELLY' A
#
# COMPACT_ATOMS: atom_id res chain seq x y z
N MET A 1 11.03 19.23 4.61
CA MET A 1 11.41 17.80 4.44
C MET A 1 10.17 16.93 4.60
N GLU A 2 9.89 16.08 3.64
CA GLU A 2 8.75 15.17 3.75
C GLU A 2 9.04 14.06 4.75
N SER A 3 8.03 13.70 5.52
CA SER A 3 8.11 12.52 6.39
C SER A 3 8.04 11.25 5.55
N HIS A 4 8.54 10.16 6.09
CA HIS A 4 8.42 8.85 5.42
C HIS A 4 6.96 8.46 5.22
N LEU A 5 6.11 8.77 6.20
CA LEU A 5 4.68 8.47 6.10
C LEU A 5 4.01 9.23 4.96
N VAL A 6 4.33 10.52 4.81
CA VAL A 6 3.77 11.33 3.71
C VAL A 6 4.17 10.77 2.36
N ARG A 7 5.42 10.32 2.23
CA ARG A 7 5.89 9.74 0.97
C ARG A 7 5.14 8.44 0.64
N ILE A 8 4.86 7.63 1.64
CA ILE A 8 4.08 6.40 1.47
C ILE A 8 2.66 6.75 1.04
N ILE A 9 2.03 7.70 1.70
CA ILE A 9 0.68 8.16 1.35
C ILE A 9 0.63 8.61 -0.11
N ASN A 10 1.60 9.41 -0.53
CA ASN A 10 1.66 9.91 -1.91
C ASN A 10 1.77 8.77 -2.92
N ARG A 11 2.54 7.74 -2.62
CA ARG A 11 2.67 6.59 -3.52
C ARG A 11 1.39 5.79 -3.62
N VAL A 12 0.70 5.60 -2.49
CA VAL A 12 -0.57 4.88 -2.46
C VAL A 12 -1.64 5.67 -3.20
N GLU A 13 -1.69 6.99 -3.00
CA GLU A 13 -2.62 7.85 -3.73
C GLU A 13 -2.39 7.80 -5.23
N SER A 14 -1.13 7.74 -5.67
CA SER A 14 -0.81 7.63 -7.09
C SER A 14 -1.38 6.36 -7.70
N MET A 15 -1.36 5.27 -6.97
CA MET A 15 -1.94 4.01 -7.44
C MET A 15 -3.44 4.17 -7.72
N ALA A 16 -4.15 4.84 -6.82
CA ALA A 16 -5.57 5.06 -6.97
C ALA A 16 -5.88 6.04 -8.11
N SER A 17 -5.07 7.08 -8.27
CA SER A 17 -5.26 8.11 -9.30
C SER A 17 -5.05 7.58 -10.71
N ASP A 18 -4.16 6.62 -10.89
CA ASP A 18 -3.86 6.06 -12.20
C ASP A 18 -4.94 5.11 -12.72
N GLY A 19 -5.95 4.82 -11.89
CA GLY A 19 -7.19 4.17 -12.33
C GLY A 19 -7.05 2.72 -12.78
N GLY A 20 -6.00 2.04 -12.41
CA GLY A 20 -5.77 0.68 -12.85
C GLY A 20 -5.48 -0.29 -11.71
N SER A 21 -5.42 -1.57 -12.07
CA SER A 21 -4.98 -2.60 -11.15
C SER A 21 -3.47 -2.58 -11.07
N LEU A 22 -2.95 -1.67 -10.31
CA LEU A 22 -1.51 -1.52 -10.15
C LEU A 22 -1.05 -2.27 -8.91
N LYS A 23 0.14 -2.83 -9.03
CA LYS A 23 0.83 -3.42 -7.91
C LYS A 23 2.10 -2.63 -7.66
N ARG A 24 2.42 -2.45 -6.39
CA ARG A 24 3.64 -1.76 -6.01
C ARG A 24 4.30 -2.50 -4.85
N ASN A 25 5.59 -2.70 -4.98
CA ASN A 25 6.38 -3.32 -3.92
C ASN A 25 7.06 -2.25 -3.10
N PHE A 26 7.13 -2.48 -1.80
CA PHE A 26 7.87 -1.63 -0.88
C PHE A 26 9.06 -2.41 -0.36
N GLU A 27 10.24 -1.82 -0.48
CA GLU A 27 11.49 -2.48 -0.12
C GLU A 27 12.15 -1.81 1.08
N ARG A 28 12.84 -2.63 1.86
CA ARG A 28 13.69 -2.18 2.93
C ARG A 28 15.03 -2.89 2.76
N ASP A 29 16.10 -2.10 2.62
CA ASP A 29 17.46 -2.63 2.42
C ASP A 29 17.55 -3.62 1.25
N GLY A 30 16.83 -3.33 0.18
CA GLY A 30 16.84 -4.15 -1.03
C GLY A 30 15.93 -5.38 -0.99
N VAL A 31 15.19 -5.56 0.11
CA VAL A 31 14.29 -6.70 0.27
C VAL A 31 12.84 -6.23 0.26
N VAL A 32 12.01 -6.87 -0.55
CA VAL A 32 10.57 -6.54 -0.59
C VAL A 32 9.94 -6.99 0.71
N VAL A 33 9.40 -6.04 1.48
CA VAL A 33 8.72 -6.34 2.74
C VAL A 33 7.21 -6.28 2.62
N ALA A 34 6.69 -5.56 1.63
CA ALA A 34 5.25 -5.44 1.41
C ALA A 34 4.94 -5.35 -0.06
N GLU A 35 3.84 -5.98 -0.46
CA GLU A 35 3.29 -5.86 -1.79
C GLU A 35 1.89 -5.28 -1.67
N VAL A 36 1.60 -4.22 -2.43
CA VAL A 36 0.32 -3.53 -2.38
C VAL A 36 -0.34 -3.62 -3.74
N ALA A 37 -1.60 -4.01 -3.76
CA ALA A 37 -2.42 -4.03 -4.97
C ALA A 37 -3.62 -3.12 -4.77
N TYR A 38 -3.98 -2.40 -5.81
CA TYR A 38 -5.16 -1.53 -5.81
C TYR A 38 -6.20 -2.10 -6.76
N SER A 39 -7.46 -2.08 -6.34
CA SER A 39 -8.57 -2.39 -7.21
C SER A 39 -9.74 -1.46 -6.93
N TYR A 40 -10.58 -1.27 -7.92
CA TYR A 40 -11.79 -0.47 -7.80
C TYR A 40 -12.99 -1.29 -8.28
N ASP A 41 -14.06 -1.22 -7.51
CA ASP A 41 -15.29 -1.95 -7.77
C ASP A 41 -16.44 -0.99 -7.48
N GLU A 42 -17.45 -0.95 -8.35
CA GLU A 42 -18.58 -0.04 -8.17
C GLU A 42 -19.35 -0.31 -6.87
N GLU A 43 -19.38 -1.55 -6.42
CA GLU A 43 -20.06 -1.90 -5.18
C GLU A 43 -19.25 -1.59 -3.94
N ASN A 44 -17.95 -1.88 -3.99
CA ASN A 44 -17.07 -1.79 -2.82
C ASN A 44 -16.16 -0.56 -2.82
N GLY A 45 -16.08 0.16 -3.94
CA GLY A 45 -15.21 1.31 -4.07
C GLY A 45 -13.75 0.93 -4.21
N SER A 46 -12.88 1.77 -3.71
CA SER A 46 -11.44 1.55 -3.75
C SER A 46 -11.02 0.56 -2.67
N VAL A 47 -10.26 -0.45 -3.05
CA VAL A 47 -9.76 -1.47 -2.13
C VAL A 47 -8.26 -1.63 -2.34
N PHE A 48 -7.52 -1.60 -1.23
CA PHE A 48 -6.08 -1.86 -1.23
C PHE A 48 -5.83 -3.17 -0.52
N THR A 49 -5.07 -4.05 -1.15
CA THR A 49 -4.66 -5.31 -0.56
C THR A 49 -3.18 -5.23 -0.25
N LEU A 50 -2.83 -5.48 0.99
CA LEU A 50 -1.46 -5.46 1.46
C LEU A 50 -1.04 -6.87 1.83
N ARG A 51 0.08 -7.32 1.24
CA ARG A 51 0.70 -8.57 1.64
C ARG A 51 1.96 -8.28 2.44
N ASP A 52 1.96 -8.75 3.68
CA ASP A 52 3.16 -8.77 4.52
C ASP A 52 3.98 -9.99 4.10
N VAL A 53 5.07 -9.75 3.39
CA VAL A 53 5.84 -10.82 2.77
C VAL A 53 6.47 -11.75 3.81
N ALA A 54 7.03 -11.17 4.87
CA ALA A 54 7.70 -11.97 5.90
C ALA A 54 6.71 -12.83 6.70
N ALA A 55 5.57 -12.26 7.07
CA ALA A 55 4.56 -12.95 7.83
C ALA A 55 3.65 -13.84 6.96
N ARG A 56 3.69 -13.66 5.64
CA ARG A 56 2.82 -14.35 4.69
C ARG A 56 1.35 -14.13 4.99
N GLU A 57 1.02 -12.91 5.40
CA GLU A 57 -0.35 -12.51 5.70
C GLU A 57 -0.82 -11.47 4.72
N THR A 58 -2.11 -11.47 4.42
CA THR A 58 -2.73 -10.52 3.51
C THR A 58 -3.84 -9.79 4.22
N PHE A 59 -3.85 -8.46 4.08
CA PHE A 59 -4.84 -7.58 4.69
C PHE A 59 -5.49 -6.73 3.64
N THR A 60 -6.74 -6.37 3.86
CA THR A 60 -7.51 -5.52 2.95
C THR A 60 -7.87 -4.22 3.64
N PHE A 61 -7.67 -3.11 2.94
CA PHE A 61 -7.95 -1.77 3.47
C PHE A 61 -8.80 -0.98 2.49
N ASP A 62 -9.68 -0.15 2.99
CA ASP A 62 -10.47 0.78 2.20
C ASP A 62 -10.04 2.25 2.44
N SER A 63 -8.99 2.45 3.21
CA SER A 63 -8.49 3.77 3.56
C SER A 63 -7.00 3.89 3.27
N ILE A 64 -6.63 4.97 2.58
CA ILE A 64 -5.24 5.25 2.27
C ILE A 64 -4.43 5.46 3.55
N ASP A 65 -5.02 6.14 4.54
CA ASP A 65 -4.33 6.41 5.80
C ASP A 65 -3.99 5.13 6.54
N LEU A 66 -4.94 4.19 6.60
CA LEU A 66 -4.73 2.95 7.32
C LEU A 66 -3.68 2.06 6.67
N ILE A 67 -3.73 1.93 5.33
CA ILE A 67 -2.73 1.11 4.65
C ILE A 67 -1.35 1.77 4.70
N ALA A 68 -1.28 3.10 4.63
CA ALA A 68 -0.01 3.80 4.72
C ALA A 68 0.66 3.60 6.08
N MET A 69 -0.13 3.61 7.15
CA MET A 69 0.38 3.36 8.49
C MET A 69 0.93 1.93 8.62
N GLU A 70 0.24 0.96 8.05
CA GLU A 70 0.69 -0.43 8.07
C GLU A 70 1.99 -0.60 7.28
N ILE A 71 2.08 0.01 6.11
CA ILE A 71 3.31 -0.01 5.31
C ILE A 71 4.45 0.63 6.08
N TYR A 72 4.18 1.75 6.74
CA TYR A 72 5.19 2.45 7.55
C TYR A 72 5.76 1.52 8.63
N GLU A 73 4.90 0.80 9.32
CA GLU A 73 5.33 -0.13 10.37
C GLU A 73 6.20 -1.27 9.82
N LEU A 74 5.91 -1.73 8.60
CA LEU A 74 6.70 -2.78 7.97
C LEU A 74 8.06 -2.27 7.49
N LEU A 75 8.16 -1.00 7.11
CA LEU A 75 9.38 -0.41 6.59
C LEU A 75 10.30 0.14 7.69
N TYR A 76 9.74 0.60 8.76
CA TYR A 76 10.45 1.30 9.83
C TYR A 76 10.08 0.78 11.21
#